data_c11476514d08fd7bbc45ee48838eaa96
#
_entry.id   c11476514d08fd7bbc45ee48838eaa96
#
_cell.length_a   1.000
_cell.length_b   1.000
_cell.length_c   1.000
_cell.angle_alpha   90.00
_cell.angle_beta   90.00
_cell.angle_gamma   90.00
#
_symmetry.space_group_name_H-M   'P 1'
#
loop_
_entity.id
_entity.type
_entity.pdbx_description
1 polymer ?
#
loop_
_entity_poly.entity_id
_entity_poly.type
_entity_poly.pdbx_seq_one_letter_code
_entity_poly.pdbx_strand_id
1 'polypeptide(L)'
;MQAAAGLPVAMTPGPARRVIVAGAGISGLCCAYELMKRGHDVTVLEALGRSGGHILTVRDQLADGLYADAGAEHFYQRGYDEFWRYLQEFDLPIIAYPRRDSMIRFLGGKPYTEEMLADRKVLQGFELNQREIEYVVRRSWPELSELYLGPYLDSFPAEDRPFDAGLNQLDQLTVTELLQKDRASAAVIGFLGGSRSALHTVWQAAVKKLRGFPQYVRQVSRIAGGNQRVTDAFAARLGERLRLGCPVVGIEQGQSGVTVGYREYGRVKKMEADYLVLSMPFRSLREIPVTPEWPPAKRFVIDKMNYDLKARVIFQSRTRFWKRDGVSPNMVFSEQELADVWGMAEEVRTPRGLLIGQARTSSAETALGKFRQLYPGKSEDVEQALLVNWTLDPWAGSCLPLLRPPGELARFWPEVMRPVGRIHFASVAVDPLPNGLEAGVRAGKRAAAAIEPSRGR
;
A
#
# COMPACT_ATOMS: atom_id res chain seq x y z
N MET A 1 51.18 -3.54 -24.06
CA MET A 1 50.47 -4.77 -23.58
C MET A 1 49.05 -4.37 -23.21
N GLN A 2 48.12 -4.63 -24.12
CA GLN A 2 46.68 -4.40 -23.89
C GLN A 2 46.14 -5.61 -23.12
N ALA A 3 45.54 -5.36 -21.95
CA ALA A 3 44.82 -6.37 -21.21
C ALA A 3 43.50 -6.66 -21.93
N ALA A 4 43.31 -7.90 -22.36
CA ALA A 4 42.07 -8.38 -22.93
C ALA A 4 40.97 -8.36 -21.84
N ALA A 5 39.95 -7.52 -22.04
CA ALA A 5 38.73 -7.55 -21.23
C ALA A 5 38.01 -8.88 -21.50
N GLY A 6 37.99 -9.75 -20.49
CA GLY A 6 37.24 -11.01 -20.55
C GLY A 6 35.78 -10.74 -20.76
N LEU A 7 35.18 -11.36 -21.77
CA LEU A 7 33.76 -11.38 -22.00
C LEU A 7 33.02 -11.94 -20.75
N PRO A 8 31.87 -11.38 -20.34
CA PRO A 8 31.13 -11.93 -19.23
C PRO A 8 30.69 -13.36 -19.57
N VAL A 9 31.11 -14.32 -18.74
CA VAL A 9 30.73 -15.73 -18.86
C VAL A 9 29.18 -15.77 -18.79
N ALA A 10 28.54 -16.19 -19.88
CA ALA A 10 27.10 -16.42 -19.94
C ALA A 10 26.74 -17.45 -18.85
N MET A 11 26.02 -17.00 -17.84
CA MET A 11 25.63 -17.83 -16.72
C MET A 11 24.58 -18.83 -17.19
N THR A 12 24.88 -20.12 -17.17
CA THR A 12 23.91 -21.20 -17.45
C THR A 12 22.76 -21.10 -16.45
N PRO A 13 21.51 -20.98 -16.89
CA PRO A 13 20.35 -20.98 -15.99
C PRO A 13 20.34 -22.30 -15.18
N GLY A 14 20.00 -22.22 -13.90
CA GLY A 14 19.71 -23.41 -13.10
C GLY A 14 18.51 -24.19 -13.67
N PRO A 15 18.25 -25.45 -13.23
CA PRO A 15 17.13 -26.23 -13.74
C PRO A 15 15.80 -25.52 -13.45
N ALA A 16 14.89 -25.56 -14.43
CA ALA A 16 13.55 -25.04 -14.28
C ALA A 16 12.85 -25.66 -13.05
N ARG A 17 12.16 -24.84 -12.26
CA ARG A 17 11.42 -25.25 -11.07
C ARG A 17 9.93 -25.10 -11.32
N ARG A 18 9.12 -25.98 -10.74
CA ARG A 18 7.67 -25.83 -10.66
C ARG A 18 7.35 -24.96 -9.45
N VAL A 19 6.68 -23.83 -9.66
CA VAL A 19 6.36 -22.88 -8.60
C VAL A 19 4.87 -22.55 -8.61
N ILE A 20 4.22 -22.73 -7.48
CA ILE A 20 2.86 -22.24 -7.27
C ILE A 20 2.95 -20.87 -6.60
N VAL A 21 2.23 -19.88 -7.12
CA VAL A 21 2.03 -18.57 -6.50
C VAL A 21 0.58 -18.46 -6.06
N ALA A 22 0.34 -18.36 -4.77
CA ALA A 22 -0.99 -18.23 -4.19
C ALA A 22 -1.34 -16.75 -3.97
N GLY A 23 -2.27 -16.24 -4.79
CA GLY A 23 -2.72 -14.86 -4.84
C GLY A 23 -2.24 -14.12 -6.08
N ALA A 24 -3.18 -13.51 -6.83
CA ALA A 24 -2.92 -12.69 -8.01
C ALA A 24 -3.08 -11.18 -7.71
N GLY A 25 -2.69 -10.72 -6.52
CA GLY A 25 -2.39 -9.32 -6.26
C GLY A 25 -1.10 -8.90 -6.97
N ILE A 26 -0.77 -7.60 -6.94
CA ILE A 26 0.41 -7.06 -7.65
C ILE A 26 1.71 -7.81 -7.29
N SER A 27 1.89 -8.22 -6.04
CA SER A 27 3.08 -8.95 -5.59
C SER A 27 3.18 -10.34 -6.20
N GLY A 28 2.07 -11.08 -6.21
CA GLY A 28 2.04 -12.44 -6.78
C GLY A 28 2.17 -12.43 -8.29
N LEU A 29 1.48 -11.51 -8.96
CA LEU A 29 1.60 -11.33 -10.42
C LEU A 29 3.02 -10.96 -10.83
N CYS A 30 3.64 -10.02 -10.12
CA CYS A 30 5.04 -9.64 -10.35
C CYS A 30 5.98 -10.83 -10.10
N CYS A 31 5.81 -11.57 -9.00
CA CYS A 31 6.61 -12.75 -8.69
C CYS A 31 6.51 -13.81 -9.79
N ALA A 32 5.28 -14.14 -10.19
CA ALA A 32 5.01 -15.14 -11.24
C ALA A 32 5.62 -14.71 -12.59
N TYR A 33 5.49 -13.44 -12.95
CA TYR A 33 6.04 -12.88 -14.17
C TYR A 33 7.58 -12.95 -14.18
N GLU A 34 8.23 -12.58 -13.08
CA GLU A 34 9.70 -12.66 -12.96
C GLU A 34 10.20 -14.12 -12.98
N LEU A 35 9.49 -15.06 -12.35
CA LEU A 35 9.80 -16.48 -12.40
C LEU A 35 9.63 -17.04 -13.82
N MET A 36 8.56 -16.69 -14.51
CA MET A 36 8.32 -17.08 -15.90
C MET A 36 9.43 -16.57 -16.84
N LYS A 37 9.85 -15.30 -16.67
CA LYS A 37 10.98 -14.74 -17.47
C LYS A 37 12.30 -15.47 -17.25
N ARG A 38 12.47 -16.13 -16.10
CA ARG A 38 13.64 -16.95 -15.76
C ARG A 38 13.53 -18.40 -16.19
N GLY A 39 12.43 -18.77 -16.87
CA GLY A 39 12.21 -20.10 -17.41
C GLY A 39 11.62 -21.11 -16.42
N HIS A 40 11.08 -20.68 -15.29
CA HIS A 40 10.38 -21.57 -14.36
C HIS A 40 8.97 -21.90 -14.85
N ASP A 41 8.47 -23.09 -14.48
CA ASP A 41 7.08 -23.50 -14.69
C ASP A 41 6.22 -22.95 -13.55
N VAL A 42 5.38 -21.96 -13.83
CA VAL A 42 4.64 -21.19 -12.84
C VAL A 42 3.14 -21.36 -13.00
N THR A 43 2.45 -21.64 -11.91
CA THR A 43 0.99 -21.56 -11.82
C THR A 43 0.59 -20.58 -10.74
N VAL A 44 -0.29 -19.62 -11.07
CA VAL A 44 -0.89 -18.68 -10.12
C VAL A 44 -2.30 -19.15 -9.78
N LEU A 45 -2.59 -19.30 -8.49
CA LEU A 45 -3.91 -19.62 -7.95
C LEU A 45 -4.50 -18.37 -7.28
N GLU A 46 -5.62 -17.87 -7.81
CA GLU A 46 -6.30 -16.68 -7.28
C GLU A 46 -7.70 -17.06 -6.77
N ALA A 47 -8.04 -16.61 -5.58
CA ALA A 47 -9.32 -16.92 -4.95
C ALA A 47 -10.51 -16.20 -5.62
N LEU A 48 -10.29 -14.97 -6.07
CA LEU A 48 -11.31 -14.16 -6.74
C LEU A 48 -11.46 -14.56 -8.22
N GLY A 49 -12.60 -14.21 -8.82
CA GLY A 49 -12.81 -14.28 -10.27
C GLY A 49 -12.10 -13.17 -11.07
N ARG A 50 -11.19 -12.42 -10.43
CA ARG A 50 -10.38 -11.36 -11.05
C ARG A 50 -8.97 -11.32 -10.48
N SER A 51 -8.04 -10.82 -11.25
CA SER A 51 -6.70 -10.45 -10.77
C SER A 51 -6.69 -9.08 -10.10
N GLY A 52 -5.55 -8.69 -9.52
CA GLY A 52 -5.29 -7.36 -8.98
C GLY A 52 -5.38 -7.26 -7.45
N GLY A 53 -6.08 -8.17 -6.77
CA GLY A 53 -6.23 -8.10 -5.31
C GLY A 53 -6.81 -6.76 -4.87
N HIS A 54 -6.05 -5.99 -4.07
CA HIS A 54 -6.45 -4.66 -3.60
C HIS A 54 -6.31 -3.54 -4.67
N ILE A 55 -5.91 -3.85 -5.90
CA ILE A 55 -5.97 -2.93 -7.04
C ILE A 55 -7.29 -3.18 -7.77
N LEU A 56 -8.17 -2.19 -7.76
CA LEU A 56 -9.49 -2.26 -8.38
C LEU A 56 -9.85 -0.91 -8.95
N THR A 57 -10.17 -0.88 -10.24
CA THR A 57 -10.74 0.29 -10.91
C THR A 57 -12.22 0.04 -11.22
N VAL A 58 -13.11 0.76 -10.58
CA VAL A 58 -14.56 0.74 -10.83
C VAL A 58 -14.84 1.51 -12.12
N ARG A 59 -15.61 0.93 -13.05
CA ARG A 59 -15.98 1.52 -14.35
C ARG A 59 -17.47 1.37 -14.65
N ASP A 60 -17.96 0.14 -14.68
CA ASP A 60 -19.29 -0.23 -15.23
C ASP A 60 -20.47 0.41 -14.49
N GLN A 61 -20.24 0.86 -13.26
CA GLN A 61 -21.25 1.52 -12.44
C GLN A 61 -21.24 3.06 -12.57
N LEU A 62 -20.31 3.60 -13.38
CA LEU A 62 -20.10 5.04 -13.55
C LEU A 62 -20.48 5.48 -14.96
N ALA A 63 -21.07 6.66 -15.06
CA ALA A 63 -21.51 7.21 -16.34
C ALA A 63 -20.36 7.83 -17.15
N ASP A 64 -20.58 8.04 -18.44
CA ASP A 64 -19.73 8.83 -19.34
C ASP A 64 -18.27 8.40 -19.41
N GLY A 65 -17.97 7.14 -19.18
CA GLY A 65 -16.59 6.64 -19.16
C GLY A 65 -15.76 7.11 -17.97
N LEU A 66 -16.39 7.64 -16.93
CA LEU A 66 -15.75 7.90 -15.66
C LEU A 66 -15.24 6.59 -15.03
N TYR A 67 -14.17 6.69 -14.24
CA TYR A 67 -13.59 5.53 -13.55
C TYR A 67 -12.95 5.94 -12.23
N ALA A 68 -12.96 5.04 -11.25
CA ALA A 68 -12.44 5.28 -9.93
C ALA A 68 -11.51 4.15 -9.46
N ASP A 69 -10.29 4.50 -9.02
CA ASP A 69 -9.38 3.56 -8.39
C ASP A 69 -9.75 3.37 -6.91
N ALA A 70 -10.59 2.37 -6.65
CA ALA A 70 -11.14 2.11 -5.32
C ALA A 70 -10.16 1.41 -4.36
N GLY A 71 -9.01 0.99 -4.82
CA GLY A 71 -7.93 0.40 -4.02
C GLY A 71 -6.68 1.26 -4.00
N ALA A 72 -5.57 0.76 -4.53
CA ALA A 72 -4.33 1.51 -4.72
C ALA A 72 -4.51 2.54 -5.84
N GLU A 73 -4.58 3.82 -5.47
CA GLU A 73 -5.08 4.87 -6.35
C GLU A 73 -4.00 5.74 -6.99
N HIS A 74 -2.79 5.78 -6.41
CA HIS A 74 -1.71 6.63 -6.90
C HIS A 74 -0.33 6.01 -6.63
N PHE A 75 0.66 6.54 -7.31
CA PHE A 75 2.07 6.24 -7.10
C PHE A 75 2.93 7.49 -7.26
N TYR A 76 4.16 7.41 -6.76
CA TYR A 76 5.11 8.50 -6.79
C TYR A 76 6.10 8.29 -7.95
N GLN A 77 6.70 9.37 -8.42
CA GLN A 77 7.77 9.27 -9.41
C GLN A 77 9.09 8.83 -8.75
N ARG A 78 9.43 9.44 -7.60
CA ARG A 78 10.63 9.07 -6.84
C ARG A 78 10.31 7.99 -5.82
N GLY A 79 11.22 7.03 -5.67
CA GLY A 79 11.08 5.93 -4.72
C GLY A 79 10.22 4.75 -5.20
N TYR A 80 9.65 4.83 -6.42
CA TYR A 80 8.86 3.78 -7.06
C TYR A 80 9.59 3.17 -8.27
N ASP A 81 10.90 2.96 -8.17
CA ASP A 81 11.78 2.63 -9.30
C ASP A 81 11.39 1.30 -9.98
N GLU A 82 11.04 0.29 -9.20
CA GLU A 82 10.66 -1.02 -9.73
C GLU A 82 9.26 -1.00 -10.36
N PHE A 83 8.34 -0.27 -9.78
CA PHE A 83 7.01 -0.11 -10.33
C PHE A 83 7.04 0.67 -11.65
N TRP A 84 7.83 1.77 -11.72
CA TRP A 84 8.02 2.54 -12.94
C TRP A 84 8.60 1.71 -14.08
N ARG A 85 9.52 0.79 -13.78
CA ARG A 85 10.06 -0.12 -14.79
C ARG A 85 8.96 -0.95 -15.44
N TYR A 86 7.98 -1.47 -14.69
CA TYR A 86 6.87 -2.22 -15.26
C TYR A 86 5.89 -1.32 -16.03
N LEU A 87 5.67 -0.09 -15.61
CA LEU A 87 4.87 0.84 -16.38
C LEU A 87 5.46 1.09 -17.77
N GLN A 88 6.78 1.22 -17.86
CA GLN A 88 7.51 1.37 -19.12
C GLN A 88 7.51 0.06 -19.93
N GLU A 89 7.81 -1.08 -19.30
CA GLU A 89 7.84 -2.40 -19.95
C GLU A 89 6.49 -2.77 -20.56
N PHE A 90 5.39 -2.28 -19.98
CA PHE A 90 4.03 -2.57 -20.42
C PHE A 90 3.40 -1.44 -21.26
N ASP A 91 4.14 -0.39 -21.54
CA ASP A 91 3.69 0.80 -22.26
C ASP A 91 2.37 1.37 -21.71
N LEU A 92 2.32 1.57 -20.39
CA LEU A 92 1.13 2.07 -19.72
C LEU A 92 1.16 3.61 -19.66
N PRO A 93 0.13 4.30 -20.18
CA PRO A 93 0.08 5.76 -20.20
C PRO A 93 -0.11 6.31 -18.78
N ILE A 94 0.73 7.27 -18.42
CA ILE A 94 0.78 7.86 -17.08
C ILE A 94 0.24 9.28 -17.14
N ILE A 95 -0.57 9.65 -16.19
CA ILE A 95 -1.12 10.99 -16.02
C ILE A 95 -0.74 11.57 -14.65
N ALA A 96 -0.53 12.88 -14.61
CA ALA A 96 -0.39 13.62 -13.37
C ALA A 96 -1.73 13.64 -12.62
N TYR A 97 -1.66 13.54 -11.28
CA TYR A 97 -2.82 13.49 -10.44
C TYR A 97 -2.65 14.46 -9.25
N PRO A 98 -3.35 15.61 -9.27
CA PRO A 98 -3.17 16.67 -8.26
C PRO A 98 -3.94 16.39 -6.96
N ARG A 99 -3.86 15.17 -6.45
CA ARG A 99 -4.62 14.68 -5.29
C ARG A 99 -4.44 15.52 -4.03
N ARG A 100 -3.26 16.13 -3.88
CA ARG A 100 -2.91 16.91 -2.70
C ARG A 100 -2.67 18.38 -3.02
N ASP A 101 -3.06 18.79 -4.21
CA ASP A 101 -2.98 20.18 -4.59
C ASP A 101 -4.14 20.97 -3.97
N SER A 102 -3.84 22.18 -3.47
CA SER A 102 -4.82 23.07 -2.86
C SER A 102 -5.70 22.38 -1.78
N MET A 103 -5.08 21.57 -0.92
CA MET A 103 -5.78 20.78 0.09
C MET A 103 -6.48 21.66 1.13
N ILE A 104 -7.76 21.43 1.37
CA ILE A 104 -8.52 22.01 2.47
C ILE A 104 -8.54 21.02 3.64
N ARG A 105 -8.18 21.50 4.84
CA ARG A 105 -8.18 20.72 6.08
C ARG A 105 -9.22 21.23 7.04
N PHE A 106 -10.07 20.34 7.50
CA PHE A 106 -11.04 20.64 8.54
C PHE A 106 -10.40 20.34 9.91
N LEU A 107 -10.07 21.37 10.67
CA LEU A 107 -9.48 21.29 11.99
C LEU A 107 -10.44 21.91 13.00
N GLY A 108 -10.87 21.14 14.00
CA GLY A 108 -11.91 21.58 14.95
C GLY A 108 -13.22 21.98 14.25
N GLY A 109 -13.58 21.30 13.14
CA GLY A 109 -14.79 21.56 12.36
C GLY A 109 -14.74 22.79 11.44
N LYS A 110 -13.60 23.51 11.37
CA LYS A 110 -13.42 24.68 10.50
C LYS A 110 -12.49 24.37 9.33
N PRO A 111 -12.80 24.86 8.10
CA PRO A 111 -11.94 24.67 6.95
C PRO A 111 -10.74 25.62 6.97
N TYR A 112 -9.56 25.09 6.65
CA TYR A 112 -8.31 25.84 6.50
C TYR A 112 -7.65 25.47 5.17
N THR A 113 -7.29 26.48 4.40
CA THR A 113 -6.44 26.30 3.20
C THR A 113 -4.97 26.20 3.60
N GLU A 114 -4.11 25.82 2.65
CA GLU A 114 -2.66 25.80 2.90
C GLU A 114 -2.10 27.19 3.21
N GLU A 115 -2.63 28.23 2.56
CA GLU A 115 -2.24 29.63 2.79
C GLU A 115 -2.63 30.07 4.21
N MET A 116 -3.84 29.72 4.67
CA MET A 116 -4.27 30.00 6.04
C MET A 116 -3.37 29.30 7.07
N LEU A 117 -2.99 28.04 6.80
CA LEU A 117 -2.09 27.27 7.66
C LEU A 117 -0.62 27.70 7.56
N ALA A 118 -0.27 28.61 6.66
CA ALA A 118 1.03 29.28 6.61
C ALA A 118 1.04 30.62 7.37
N ASP A 119 -0.12 31.15 7.76
CA ASP A 119 -0.24 32.39 8.51
C ASP A 119 0.06 32.17 10.02
N ARG A 120 1.06 32.87 10.52
CA ARG A 120 1.48 32.82 11.93
C ARG A 120 0.34 33.11 12.92
N LYS A 121 -0.55 34.05 12.61
CA LYS A 121 -1.67 34.42 13.48
C LYS A 121 -2.68 33.28 13.57
N VAL A 122 -2.94 32.60 12.45
CA VAL A 122 -3.81 31.42 12.41
C VAL A 122 -3.19 30.27 13.23
N LEU A 123 -1.87 30.05 13.07
CA LEU A 123 -1.16 28.97 13.77
C LEU A 123 -1.12 29.17 15.28
N GLN A 124 -1.07 30.42 15.77
CA GLN A 124 -1.14 30.75 17.20
C GLN A 124 -2.47 30.28 17.84
N GLY A 125 -3.54 30.17 17.06
CA GLY A 125 -4.83 29.68 17.53
C GLY A 125 -4.90 28.15 17.72
N PHE A 126 -3.87 27.38 17.32
CA PHE A 126 -3.81 25.92 17.44
C PHE A 126 -3.02 25.42 18.66
N GLU A 127 -2.64 26.31 19.58
CA GLU A 127 -1.83 25.94 20.75
C GLU A 127 -0.47 25.26 20.41
N LEU A 128 0.07 25.58 19.25
CA LEU A 128 1.40 25.16 18.83
C LEU A 128 2.46 25.96 19.63
N ASN A 129 3.59 25.30 19.93
CA ASN A 129 4.71 26.01 20.49
C ASN A 129 5.47 26.84 19.41
N GLN A 130 6.35 27.77 19.85
CA GLN A 130 7.04 28.70 18.94
C GLN A 130 7.87 27.96 17.87
N ARG A 131 8.55 26.86 18.23
CA ARG A 131 9.35 26.03 17.30
C ARG A 131 8.49 25.41 16.21
N GLU A 132 7.32 24.94 16.56
CA GLU A 132 6.35 24.34 15.63
C GLU A 132 5.77 25.39 14.67
N ILE A 133 5.37 26.56 15.18
CA ILE A 133 4.88 27.67 14.35
C ILE A 133 5.96 28.08 13.34
N GLU A 134 7.20 28.27 13.78
CA GLU A 134 8.30 28.67 12.90
C GLU A 134 8.62 27.58 11.85
N TYR A 135 8.48 26.33 12.22
CA TYR A 135 8.68 25.23 11.29
C TYR A 135 7.58 25.22 10.21
N VAL A 136 6.31 25.29 10.60
CA VAL A 136 5.17 25.26 9.67
C VAL A 136 5.19 26.45 8.72
N VAL A 137 5.50 27.66 9.22
CA VAL A 137 5.62 28.87 8.37
C VAL A 137 6.71 28.72 7.31
N ARG A 138 7.84 28.06 7.64
CA ARG A 138 8.96 27.86 6.70
C ARG A 138 8.78 26.69 5.76
N ARG A 139 7.99 25.69 6.14
CA ARG A 139 7.78 24.44 5.40
C ARG A 139 6.33 24.30 4.99
N SER A 140 5.56 23.53 5.73
CA SER A 140 4.12 23.40 5.59
C SER A 140 3.53 22.58 6.75
N TRP A 141 2.23 22.68 6.95
CA TRP A 141 1.52 21.86 7.93
C TRP A 141 1.71 20.34 7.73
N PRO A 142 1.64 19.79 6.51
CA PRO A 142 1.86 18.35 6.29
C PRO A 142 3.28 17.86 6.64
N GLU A 143 4.27 18.73 6.64
CA GLU A 143 5.66 18.40 6.96
C GLU A 143 5.97 18.49 8.47
N LEU A 144 5.01 18.85 9.31
CA LEU A 144 5.22 19.06 10.75
C LEU A 144 5.79 17.82 11.47
N SER A 145 5.47 16.61 10.99
CA SER A 145 6.03 15.37 11.54
C SER A 145 7.56 15.28 11.39
N GLU A 146 8.14 15.91 10.38
CA GLU A 146 9.58 15.88 10.14
C GLU A 146 10.36 16.65 11.21
N LEU A 147 9.74 17.67 11.84
CA LEU A 147 10.35 18.38 12.96
C LEU A 147 10.76 17.45 14.10
N TYR A 148 9.99 16.38 14.31
CA TYR A 148 10.19 15.43 15.41
C TYR A 148 10.83 14.12 14.98
N LEU A 149 10.52 13.63 13.79
CA LEU A 149 11.07 12.38 13.30
C LEU A 149 12.42 12.57 12.56
N GLY A 150 12.60 13.74 11.93
CA GLY A 150 13.77 14.09 11.11
C GLY A 150 15.12 13.80 11.78
N PRO A 151 15.34 14.17 13.06
CA PRO A 151 16.61 13.92 13.75
C PRO A 151 17.04 12.45 13.83
N TYR A 152 16.12 11.52 13.69
CA TYR A 152 16.39 10.08 13.81
C TYR A 152 16.62 9.40 12.47
N LEU A 153 16.22 10.01 11.34
CA LEU A 153 16.12 9.32 10.05
C LEU A 153 17.48 8.92 9.47
N ASP A 154 18.53 9.71 9.72
CA ASP A 154 19.88 9.47 9.18
C ASP A 154 20.65 8.38 9.94
N SER A 155 20.11 7.89 11.04
CA SER A 155 20.70 6.81 11.81
C SER A 155 20.56 5.43 11.15
N PHE A 156 19.65 5.28 10.18
CA PHE A 156 19.39 3.97 9.56
C PHE A 156 20.36 3.70 8.41
N PRO A 157 21.19 2.65 8.50
CA PRO A 157 22.19 2.35 7.46
C PRO A 157 21.60 1.67 6.22
N ALA A 158 20.43 1.02 6.36
CA ALA A 158 19.74 0.30 5.30
C ALA A 158 18.23 0.18 5.58
N GLU A 159 17.46 -0.06 4.53
CA GLU A 159 16.01 -0.17 4.61
C GLU A 159 15.54 -1.34 5.50
N ASP A 160 16.25 -2.46 5.46
CA ASP A 160 15.87 -3.73 6.08
C ASP A 160 16.54 -3.98 7.45
N ARG A 161 17.29 -3.00 7.98
CA ARG A 161 18.06 -3.11 9.23
C ARG A 161 17.64 -2.09 10.29
N PRO A 162 16.39 -2.15 10.77
CA PRO A 162 15.89 -1.17 11.74
C PRO A 162 16.65 -1.16 13.07
N PHE A 163 17.26 -2.29 13.47
CA PHE A 163 17.96 -2.42 14.75
C PHE A 163 19.43 -2.00 14.69
N ASP A 164 19.99 -1.81 13.50
CA ASP A 164 21.37 -1.34 13.32
C ASP A 164 21.50 0.19 13.45
N ALA A 165 20.38 0.89 13.61
CA ALA A 165 20.35 2.35 13.78
C ALA A 165 20.80 2.84 15.17
N GLY A 166 21.02 1.94 16.14
CA GLY A 166 21.35 2.32 17.52
C GLY A 166 20.18 2.93 18.30
N LEU A 167 18.93 2.80 17.79
CA LEU A 167 17.71 3.42 18.33
C LEU A 167 16.76 2.41 18.98
N ASN A 168 17.25 1.23 19.36
CA ASN A 168 16.43 0.11 19.83
C ASN A 168 15.55 0.46 21.04
N GLN A 169 16.00 1.38 21.90
CA GLN A 169 15.22 1.88 23.05
C GLN A 169 13.91 2.56 22.62
N LEU A 170 13.83 3.08 21.40
CA LEU A 170 12.59 3.68 20.87
C LEU A 170 11.50 2.63 20.61
N ASP A 171 11.84 1.34 20.52
CA ASP A 171 10.81 0.31 20.37
C ASP A 171 9.99 0.11 21.67
N GLN A 172 10.50 0.56 22.79
CA GLN A 172 9.79 0.53 24.08
C GLN A 172 8.87 1.74 24.30
N LEU A 173 8.96 2.74 23.43
CA LEU A 173 8.16 3.97 23.49
C LEU A 173 7.05 3.97 22.46
N THR A 174 5.92 4.55 22.83
CA THR A 174 4.89 4.99 21.87
C THR A 174 5.33 6.24 21.15
N VAL A 175 4.70 6.56 20.02
CA VAL A 175 4.92 7.84 19.33
C VAL A 175 4.52 9.01 20.24
N THR A 176 3.46 8.86 21.03
CA THR A 176 3.07 9.89 22.02
C THR A 176 4.20 10.18 23.02
N GLU A 177 4.80 9.14 23.60
CA GLU A 177 5.90 9.32 24.58
C GLU A 177 7.15 9.90 23.92
N LEU A 178 7.47 9.54 22.66
CA LEU A 178 8.55 10.16 21.92
C LEU A 178 8.31 11.67 21.74
N LEU A 179 7.10 12.06 21.30
CA LEU A 179 6.74 13.47 21.11
C LEU A 179 6.78 14.24 22.43
N GLN A 180 6.33 13.66 23.54
CA GLN A 180 6.41 14.27 24.87
C GLN A 180 7.86 14.48 25.31
N LYS A 181 8.73 13.48 25.11
CA LYS A 181 10.16 13.57 25.37
C LYS A 181 10.82 14.70 24.56
N ASP A 182 10.40 14.88 23.32
CA ASP A 182 10.91 15.91 22.42
C ASP A 182 10.16 17.26 22.56
N ARG A 183 9.36 17.41 23.62
CA ARG A 183 8.64 18.65 24.01
C ARG A 183 7.69 19.18 22.94
N ALA A 184 6.97 18.26 22.28
CA ALA A 184 5.90 18.64 21.38
C ALA A 184 4.73 19.27 22.16
N SER A 185 4.02 20.21 21.51
CA SER A 185 2.78 20.78 22.07
C SER A 185 1.67 19.73 22.18
N ALA A 186 0.67 20.00 23.01
CA ALA A 186 -0.51 19.15 23.11
C ALA A 186 -1.22 18.97 21.76
N ALA A 187 -1.28 20.05 20.97
CA ALA A 187 -1.83 20.04 19.63
C ALA A 187 -1.11 19.05 18.70
N VAL A 188 0.23 19.06 18.68
CA VAL A 188 1.04 18.14 17.88
C VAL A 188 0.91 16.70 18.38
N ILE A 189 0.91 16.49 19.69
CA ILE A 189 0.67 15.17 20.29
C ILE A 189 -0.70 14.63 19.88
N GLY A 190 -1.74 15.46 19.90
CA GLY A 190 -3.07 15.10 19.41
C GLY A 190 -3.12 14.74 17.93
N PHE A 191 -2.33 15.43 17.10
CA PHE A 191 -2.30 15.25 15.66
C PHE A 191 -1.42 14.07 15.19
N LEU A 192 -0.21 13.93 15.77
CA LEU A 192 0.80 12.95 15.33
C LEU A 192 0.93 11.75 16.26
N GLY A 193 0.53 11.87 17.52
CA GLY A 193 0.67 10.86 18.56
C GLY A 193 -0.05 9.55 18.24
N GLY A 194 0.11 8.60 19.12
CA GLY A 194 -0.52 7.29 19.02
C GLY A 194 0.24 6.23 19.81
N SER A 195 -0.40 5.07 19.99
CA SER A 195 0.10 3.94 20.78
C SER A 195 1.06 3.01 20.03
N ARG A 196 1.37 3.30 18.77
CA ARG A 196 2.33 2.50 17.98
C ARG A 196 3.77 2.74 18.41
N SER A 197 4.66 1.77 18.18
CA SER A 197 6.10 1.87 18.46
C SER A 197 6.72 3.11 17.77
N ALA A 198 7.46 3.90 18.54
CA ALA A 198 8.22 5.03 18.02
C ALA A 198 9.31 4.56 17.05
N LEU A 199 10.06 3.47 17.37
CA LEU A 199 11.07 2.91 16.47
C LEU A 199 10.45 2.52 15.13
N HIS A 200 9.30 1.80 15.16
CA HIS A 200 8.65 1.38 13.92
C HIS A 200 8.23 2.59 13.07
N THR A 201 7.71 3.64 13.69
CA THR A 201 7.30 4.88 12.99
C THR A 201 8.48 5.61 12.38
N VAL A 202 9.56 5.79 13.14
CA VAL A 202 10.78 6.44 12.67
C VAL A 202 11.44 5.64 11.55
N TRP A 203 11.53 4.31 11.71
CA TRP A 203 12.07 3.42 10.66
C TRP A 203 11.29 3.54 9.35
N GLN A 204 9.96 3.53 9.40
CA GLN A 204 9.14 3.68 8.20
C GLN A 204 9.35 5.03 7.50
N ALA A 205 9.57 6.10 8.27
CA ALA A 205 9.94 7.41 7.72
C ALA A 205 11.35 7.37 7.11
N ALA A 206 12.32 6.71 7.77
CA ALA A 206 13.68 6.54 7.26
C ALA A 206 13.73 5.74 5.96
N VAL A 207 12.97 4.65 5.84
CA VAL A 207 12.86 3.88 4.58
C VAL A 207 12.41 4.76 3.43
N LYS A 208 11.40 5.61 3.64
CA LYS A 208 10.96 6.57 2.62
C LYS A 208 12.07 7.54 2.24
N LYS A 209 12.80 8.09 3.23
CA LYS A 209 13.94 9.00 2.99
C LYS A 209 15.06 8.31 2.22
N LEU A 210 15.47 7.10 2.62
CA LEU A 210 16.51 6.30 1.94
C LEU A 210 16.16 6.04 0.47
N ARG A 211 14.88 5.90 0.14
CA ARG A 211 14.40 5.73 -1.22
C ARG A 211 14.18 7.04 -1.97
N GLY A 212 14.50 8.17 -1.37
CA GLY A 212 14.35 9.48 -2.00
C GLY A 212 12.90 9.96 -2.16
N PHE A 213 11.96 9.42 -1.37
CA PHE A 213 10.62 9.99 -1.34
C PHE A 213 10.68 11.45 -0.86
N PRO A 214 10.00 12.37 -1.55
CA PRO A 214 9.84 13.72 -1.02
C PRO A 214 8.95 13.69 0.21
N GLN A 215 9.19 14.58 1.15
CA GLN A 215 8.45 14.65 2.42
C GLN A 215 6.95 14.93 2.21
N TYR A 216 6.66 15.85 1.31
CA TYR A 216 5.30 16.14 0.88
C TYR A 216 5.23 16.30 -0.64
N VAL A 217 4.30 15.60 -1.28
CA VAL A 217 4.09 15.64 -2.73
C VAL A 217 2.66 16.06 -3.00
N ARG A 218 2.49 17.20 -3.66
CA ARG A 218 1.17 17.72 -4.06
C ARG A 218 0.59 16.93 -5.23
N GLN A 219 1.43 16.66 -6.23
CA GLN A 219 1.05 15.88 -7.40
C GLN A 219 1.64 14.48 -7.32
N VAL A 220 0.82 13.50 -7.57
CA VAL A 220 1.19 12.09 -7.69
C VAL A 220 0.83 11.63 -9.10
N SER A 221 1.05 10.37 -9.41
CA SER A 221 0.76 9.82 -10.73
C SER A 221 -0.29 8.72 -10.65
N ARG A 222 -1.00 8.51 -11.76
CA ARG A 222 -1.94 7.41 -12.01
C ARG A 222 -1.72 6.86 -13.41
N ILE A 223 -2.24 5.67 -13.67
CA ILE A 223 -2.35 5.13 -15.03
C ILE A 223 -3.65 5.68 -15.63
N ALA A 224 -3.58 6.26 -16.83
CA ALA A 224 -4.75 6.70 -17.56
C ALA A 224 -5.69 5.50 -17.80
N GLY A 225 -6.97 5.67 -17.49
CA GLY A 225 -7.96 4.59 -17.52
C GLY A 225 -7.92 3.67 -16.29
N GLY A 226 -7.15 3.99 -15.24
CA GLY A 226 -7.14 3.31 -13.95
C GLY A 226 -5.95 2.39 -13.70
N ASN A 227 -5.56 2.31 -12.45
CA ASN A 227 -4.36 1.58 -12.03
C ASN A 227 -4.48 0.04 -12.17
N GLN A 228 -5.70 -0.49 -12.27
CA GLN A 228 -5.89 -1.92 -12.53
C GLN A 228 -5.23 -2.39 -13.82
N ARG A 229 -5.03 -1.50 -14.80
CA ARG A 229 -4.35 -1.82 -16.06
C ARG A 229 -2.98 -2.45 -15.89
N VAL A 230 -2.25 -2.14 -14.81
CA VAL A 230 -0.95 -2.79 -14.56
C VAL A 230 -1.11 -4.26 -14.19
N THR A 231 -2.11 -4.59 -13.38
CA THR A 231 -2.38 -6.00 -13.03
C THR A 231 -2.98 -6.76 -14.19
N ASP A 232 -3.80 -6.13 -15.01
CA ASP A 232 -4.32 -6.70 -16.25
C ASP A 232 -3.17 -6.98 -17.24
N ALA A 233 -2.18 -6.11 -17.33
CA ALA A 233 -1.00 -6.29 -18.19
C ALA A 233 -0.12 -7.48 -17.73
N PHE A 234 0.06 -7.67 -16.42
CA PHE A 234 0.70 -8.87 -15.88
C PHE A 234 -0.11 -10.13 -16.18
N ALA A 235 -1.42 -10.10 -15.92
CA ALA A 235 -2.32 -11.24 -16.14
C ALA A 235 -2.34 -11.68 -17.60
N ALA A 236 -2.40 -10.75 -18.54
CA ALA A 236 -2.34 -11.03 -19.97
C ALA A 236 -1.05 -11.76 -20.38
N ARG A 237 0.10 -11.40 -19.78
CA ARG A 237 1.39 -12.04 -20.06
C ARG A 237 1.53 -13.43 -19.42
N LEU A 238 0.87 -13.64 -18.29
CA LEU A 238 0.83 -14.95 -17.63
C LEU A 238 -0.11 -15.93 -18.35
N GLY A 239 -1.17 -15.43 -18.99
CA GLY A 239 -2.12 -16.24 -19.75
C GLY A 239 -2.70 -17.39 -18.92
N GLU A 240 -2.66 -18.60 -19.46
CA GLU A 240 -3.21 -19.82 -18.84
C GLU A 240 -2.53 -20.23 -17.53
N ARG A 241 -1.38 -19.65 -17.19
CA ARG A 241 -0.72 -19.84 -15.90
C ARG A 241 -1.50 -19.23 -14.75
N LEU A 242 -2.39 -18.28 -15.02
CA LEU A 242 -3.27 -17.64 -14.03
C LEU A 242 -4.63 -18.36 -14.00
N ARG A 243 -4.94 -18.96 -12.84
CA ARG A 243 -6.21 -19.61 -12.57
C ARG A 243 -7.01 -18.80 -11.56
N LEU A 244 -8.12 -18.27 -12.01
CA LEU A 244 -9.06 -17.48 -11.19
C LEU A 244 -10.11 -18.40 -10.56
N GLY A 245 -10.72 -17.97 -9.45
CA GLY A 245 -11.72 -18.75 -8.71
C GLY A 245 -11.15 -19.99 -8.04
N CYS A 246 -9.83 -19.99 -7.75
CA CYS A 246 -9.10 -21.13 -7.23
C CYS A 246 -8.50 -20.84 -5.82
N PRO A 247 -9.32 -20.63 -4.76
CA PRO A 247 -8.81 -20.39 -3.43
C PRO A 247 -7.99 -21.57 -2.91
N VAL A 248 -6.82 -21.27 -2.33
CA VAL A 248 -6.00 -22.25 -1.61
C VAL A 248 -6.69 -22.61 -0.29
N VAL A 249 -6.82 -23.89 0.00
CA VAL A 249 -7.54 -24.44 1.16
C VAL A 249 -6.70 -25.36 2.03
N GLY A 250 -5.45 -25.65 1.65
CA GLY A 250 -4.52 -26.46 2.45
C GLY A 250 -3.12 -26.47 1.85
N ILE A 251 -2.11 -26.62 2.69
CA ILE A 251 -0.70 -26.65 2.30
C ILE A 251 0.00 -27.78 3.02
N GLU A 252 0.67 -28.66 2.28
CA GLU A 252 1.50 -29.71 2.81
C GLU A 252 2.94 -29.51 2.28
N GLN A 253 3.93 -29.45 3.17
CA GLN A 253 5.32 -29.31 2.77
C GLN A 253 6.12 -30.56 3.14
N GLY A 254 6.75 -31.18 2.15
CA GLY A 254 7.66 -32.29 2.32
C GLY A 254 9.13 -31.90 2.10
N GLN A 255 10.03 -32.88 2.15
CA GLN A 255 11.47 -32.68 1.90
C GLN A 255 11.76 -32.28 0.45
N SER A 256 11.03 -32.83 -0.51
CA SER A 256 11.26 -32.65 -1.96
C SER A 256 10.41 -31.58 -2.61
N GLY A 257 9.31 -31.14 -1.98
CA GLY A 257 8.37 -30.20 -2.60
C GLY A 257 7.25 -29.78 -1.67
N VAL A 258 6.25 -29.15 -2.25
CA VAL A 258 5.01 -28.72 -1.60
C VAL A 258 3.80 -29.27 -2.36
N THR A 259 2.75 -29.61 -1.62
CA THR A 259 1.43 -29.95 -2.17
C THR A 259 0.42 -28.91 -1.74
N VAL A 260 -0.22 -28.24 -2.69
CA VAL A 260 -1.22 -27.20 -2.43
C VAL A 260 -2.61 -27.74 -2.75
N GLY A 261 -3.46 -27.78 -1.75
CA GLY A 261 -4.89 -28.01 -1.90
C GLY A 261 -5.59 -26.70 -2.30
N TYR A 262 -6.38 -26.74 -3.35
CA TYR A 262 -7.16 -25.60 -3.81
C TYR A 262 -8.55 -26.04 -4.26
N ARG A 263 -9.51 -25.11 -4.26
CA ARG A 263 -10.87 -25.39 -4.73
C ARG A 263 -11.03 -24.86 -6.15
N GLU A 264 -11.56 -25.70 -7.03
CA GLU A 264 -11.89 -25.31 -8.40
C GLU A 264 -13.26 -25.92 -8.77
N TYR A 265 -14.18 -25.07 -9.24
CA TYR A 265 -15.57 -25.48 -9.52
C TYR A 265 -16.22 -26.25 -8.36
N GLY A 266 -16.02 -25.77 -7.12
CA GLY A 266 -16.55 -26.40 -5.90
C GLY A 266 -15.82 -27.67 -5.42
N ARG A 267 -14.90 -28.24 -6.19
CA ARG A 267 -14.15 -29.45 -5.86
C ARG A 267 -12.75 -29.11 -5.34
N VAL A 268 -12.30 -29.80 -4.31
CA VAL A 268 -10.92 -29.71 -3.83
C VAL A 268 -10.02 -30.54 -4.76
N LYS A 269 -8.98 -29.89 -5.27
CA LYS A 269 -7.90 -30.49 -6.07
C LYS A 269 -6.57 -30.29 -5.36
N LYS A 270 -5.58 -31.10 -5.71
CA LYS A 270 -4.20 -30.96 -5.23
C LYS A 270 -3.26 -30.68 -6.40
N MET A 271 -2.23 -29.88 -6.15
CA MET A 271 -1.15 -29.58 -7.10
C MET A 271 0.18 -29.63 -6.38
N GLU A 272 1.16 -30.29 -7.01
CA GLU A 272 2.52 -30.40 -6.50
C GLU A 272 3.46 -29.40 -7.18
N ALA A 273 4.38 -28.85 -6.42
CA ALA A 273 5.44 -27.96 -6.92
C ALA A 273 6.72 -28.10 -6.08
N ASP A 274 7.81 -27.55 -6.60
CA ASP A 274 9.08 -27.49 -5.87
C ASP A 274 9.06 -26.40 -4.80
N TYR A 275 8.33 -25.29 -5.07
CA TYR A 275 8.19 -24.14 -4.18
C TYR A 275 6.76 -23.57 -4.22
N LEU A 276 6.39 -22.93 -3.11
CA LEU A 276 5.17 -22.15 -2.96
C LEU A 276 5.51 -20.71 -2.59
N VAL A 277 4.90 -19.75 -3.27
CA VAL A 277 4.94 -18.33 -2.87
C VAL A 277 3.56 -17.91 -2.39
N LEU A 278 3.48 -17.49 -1.15
CA LEU A 278 2.26 -16.94 -0.54
C LEU A 278 2.23 -15.43 -0.73
N SER A 279 1.33 -14.96 -1.59
CA SER A 279 1.15 -13.54 -1.92
C SER A 279 -0.18 -12.98 -1.39
N MET A 280 -0.89 -13.73 -0.60
CA MET A 280 -2.11 -13.32 0.07
C MET A 280 -1.83 -12.55 1.38
N PRO A 281 -2.78 -11.78 1.91
CA PRO A 281 -2.66 -11.17 3.24
C PRO A 281 -2.48 -12.24 4.32
N PHE A 282 -1.66 -11.96 5.35
CA PHE A 282 -1.42 -12.90 6.45
C PHE A 282 -2.69 -13.31 7.19
N ARG A 283 -3.71 -12.44 7.23
CA ARG A 283 -5.01 -12.77 7.82
C ARG A 283 -5.67 -13.99 7.15
N SER A 284 -5.51 -14.14 5.84
CA SER A 284 -6.06 -15.27 5.09
C SER A 284 -5.30 -16.58 5.38
N LEU A 285 -4.03 -16.50 5.80
CA LEU A 285 -3.24 -17.67 6.17
C LEU A 285 -3.67 -18.30 7.50
N ARG A 286 -4.40 -17.57 8.35
CA ARG A 286 -4.86 -18.07 9.66
C ARG A 286 -5.81 -19.25 9.52
N GLU A 287 -6.60 -19.26 8.47
CA GLU A 287 -7.65 -20.23 8.21
C GLU A 287 -7.20 -21.41 7.30
N ILE A 288 -5.97 -21.35 6.77
CA ILE A 288 -5.45 -22.37 5.87
C ILE A 288 -4.65 -23.39 6.68
N PRO A 289 -5.08 -24.68 6.74
CA PRO A 289 -4.29 -25.74 7.35
C PRO A 289 -2.94 -25.91 6.66
N VAL A 290 -1.88 -26.01 7.47
CA VAL A 290 -0.50 -26.18 6.96
C VAL A 290 0.16 -27.35 7.68
N THR A 291 0.77 -28.26 6.93
CA THR A 291 1.51 -29.41 7.46
C THR A 291 2.93 -29.41 6.91
N PRO A 292 3.99 -29.48 7.77
CA PRO A 292 3.93 -29.34 9.21
C PRO A 292 3.45 -27.95 9.62
N GLU A 293 2.99 -27.79 10.86
CA GLU A 293 2.56 -26.48 11.39
C GLU A 293 3.65 -25.43 11.28
N TRP A 294 3.22 -24.16 11.21
CA TRP A 294 4.15 -23.04 11.19
C TRP A 294 5.08 -23.04 12.40
N PRO A 295 6.38 -22.77 12.22
CA PRO A 295 7.28 -22.52 13.35
C PRO A 295 6.69 -21.43 14.27
N PRO A 296 6.89 -21.50 15.60
CA PRO A 296 6.25 -20.57 16.55
C PRO A 296 6.46 -19.11 16.24
N ALA A 297 7.64 -18.71 15.75
CA ALA A 297 7.93 -17.32 15.36
C ALA A 297 7.10 -16.89 14.14
N LYS A 298 6.98 -17.75 13.12
CA LYS A 298 6.15 -17.48 11.93
C LYS A 298 4.67 -17.47 12.29
N ARG A 299 4.21 -18.40 13.12
CA ARG A 299 2.84 -18.45 13.61
C ARG A 299 2.48 -17.16 14.34
N PHE A 300 3.36 -16.65 15.19
CA PHE A 300 3.16 -15.36 15.86
C PHE A 300 2.94 -14.22 14.85
N VAL A 301 3.77 -14.13 13.80
CA VAL A 301 3.63 -13.09 12.77
C VAL A 301 2.29 -13.21 12.06
N ILE A 302 1.89 -14.43 11.67
CA ILE A 302 0.61 -14.69 10.98
C ILE A 302 -0.57 -14.26 11.88
N ASP A 303 -0.57 -14.66 13.14
CA ASP A 303 -1.67 -14.41 14.06
C ASP A 303 -1.79 -12.93 14.45
N LYS A 304 -0.66 -12.25 14.59
CA LYS A 304 -0.60 -10.86 15.07
C LYS A 304 -0.56 -9.80 13.98
N MET A 305 -0.42 -10.20 12.70
CA MET A 305 -0.44 -9.24 11.59
C MET A 305 -1.85 -8.67 11.41
N ASN A 306 -2.01 -7.39 11.73
CA ASN A 306 -3.24 -6.65 11.56
C ASN A 306 -3.11 -5.61 10.46
N TYR A 307 -4.25 -5.23 9.88
CA TYR A 307 -4.33 -4.30 8.74
C TYR A 307 -5.29 -3.15 9.05
N ASP A 308 -5.01 -1.98 8.50
CA ASP A 308 -5.93 -0.85 8.51
C ASP A 308 -7.03 -1.09 7.46
N LEU A 309 -8.21 -1.43 7.93
CA LEU A 309 -9.36 -1.74 7.09
C LEU A 309 -10.18 -0.48 6.87
N LYS A 310 -10.41 -0.12 5.61
CA LYS A 310 -11.17 1.06 5.20
C LYS A 310 -12.10 0.72 4.04
N ALA A 311 -13.16 1.51 3.91
CA ALA A 311 -13.97 1.54 2.71
C ALA A 311 -13.53 2.71 1.81
N ARG A 312 -13.80 2.59 0.52
CA ARG A 312 -13.77 3.68 -0.45
C ARG A 312 -15.18 4.10 -0.77
N VAL A 313 -15.45 5.38 -0.66
CA VAL A 313 -16.69 5.97 -1.16
C VAL A 313 -16.41 6.69 -2.46
N ILE A 314 -17.34 6.59 -3.41
CA ILE A 314 -17.24 7.21 -4.72
C ILE A 314 -18.52 8.01 -4.91
N PHE A 315 -18.40 9.31 -5.12
CA PHE A 315 -19.52 10.21 -5.38
C PHE A 315 -19.45 10.67 -6.83
N GLN A 316 -20.39 10.24 -7.65
CA GLN A 316 -20.59 10.79 -9.00
C GLN A 316 -21.56 11.97 -8.91
N SER A 317 -21.21 13.08 -9.52
CA SER A 317 -22.00 14.30 -9.56
C SER A 317 -22.37 14.68 -11.00
N ARG A 318 -23.53 15.31 -11.17
CA ARG A 318 -23.99 15.83 -12.46
C ARG A 318 -23.07 16.89 -13.06
N THR A 319 -22.40 17.65 -12.20
CA THR A 319 -21.46 18.69 -12.60
C THR A 319 -20.20 18.63 -11.73
N ARG A 320 -19.12 19.25 -12.19
CA ARG A 320 -17.93 19.50 -11.38
C ARG A 320 -18.13 20.78 -10.55
N PHE A 321 -19.05 20.74 -9.60
CA PHE A 321 -19.47 21.89 -8.81
C PHE A 321 -18.31 22.59 -8.09
N TRP A 322 -17.27 21.86 -7.70
CA TRP A 322 -16.05 22.44 -7.11
C TRP A 322 -15.35 23.40 -8.05
N LYS A 323 -15.36 23.17 -9.37
CA LYS A 323 -14.78 24.10 -10.36
C LYS A 323 -15.64 25.34 -10.49
N ARG A 324 -16.96 25.21 -10.55
CA ARG A 324 -17.90 26.33 -10.59
C ARG A 324 -17.76 27.22 -9.36
N ASP A 325 -17.58 26.61 -8.20
CA ASP A 325 -17.55 27.30 -6.93
C ASP A 325 -16.15 27.80 -6.55
N GLY A 326 -15.13 27.51 -7.36
CA GLY A 326 -13.74 27.91 -7.11
C GLY A 326 -13.14 27.27 -5.86
N VAL A 327 -13.64 26.10 -5.46
CA VAL A 327 -13.23 25.38 -4.24
C VAL A 327 -12.44 24.13 -4.64
N SER A 328 -11.41 23.80 -3.87
CA SER A 328 -10.70 22.53 -4.11
C SER A 328 -11.58 21.32 -3.84
N PRO A 329 -11.53 20.30 -4.71
CA PRO A 329 -12.19 19.01 -4.43
C PRO A 329 -11.44 18.18 -3.38
N ASN A 330 -10.21 18.61 -2.99
CA ASN A 330 -9.32 17.84 -2.14
C ASN A 330 -9.49 18.29 -0.68
N MET A 331 -10.13 17.48 0.15
CA MET A 331 -10.48 17.83 1.52
C MET A 331 -10.10 16.69 2.48
N VAL A 332 -9.62 17.07 3.67
CA VAL A 332 -9.38 16.16 4.81
C VAL A 332 -10.28 16.59 5.96
N PHE A 333 -11.13 15.71 6.42
CA PHE A 333 -12.12 16.01 7.45
C PHE A 333 -11.74 15.47 8.83
N SER A 334 -10.91 14.42 8.90
CA SER A 334 -10.55 13.72 10.15
C SER A 334 -11.75 13.08 10.88
N GLU A 335 -12.84 12.83 10.18
CA GLU A 335 -14.04 12.15 10.69
C GLU A 335 -14.00 10.66 10.36
N GLN A 336 -14.68 9.83 11.17
CA GLN A 336 -14.68 8.38 10.93
C GLN A 336 -15.54 7.98 9.73
N GLU A 337 -16.73 8.56 9.61
CA GLU A 337 -17.68 8.27 8.54
C GLU A 337 -17.15 8.71 7.16
N LEU A 338 -16.33 9.78 7.14
CA LEU A 338 -15.67 10.29 5.95
C LEU A 338 -14.39 11.02 6.35
N ALA A 339 -13.24 10.38 6.12
CA ALA A 339 -11.95 10.92 6.53
C ALA A 339 -11.42 11.98 5.56
N ASP A 340 -11.60 11.75 4.28
CA ASP A 340 -11.15 12.63 3.21
C ASP A 340 -11.96 12.42 1.92
N VAL A 341 -11.91 13.40 1.03
CA VAL A 341 -12.36 13.30 -0.37
C VAL A 341 -11.40 14.02 -1.28
N TRP A 342 -11.36 13.62 -2.56
CA TRP A 342 -10.59 14.29 -3.61
C TRP A 342 -11.17 14.01 -4.98
N GLY A 343 -10.86 14.92 -5.93
CA GLY A 343 -11.28 14.75 -7.32
C GLY A 343 -10.61 13.57 -8.00
N MET A 344 -11.34 12.90 -8.89
CA MET A 344 -10.83 11.78 -9.69
C MET A 344 -11.36 11.84 -11.12
N ALA A 345 -10.64 11.23 -12.06
CA ALA A 345 -10.99 11.18 -13.49
C ALA A 345 -11.24 12.57 -14.12
N GLU A 346 -10.46 13.58 -13.69
CA GLU A 346 -10.56 14.96 -14.18
C GLU A 346 -10.21 15.11 -15.67
N GLU A 347 -9.45 14.17 -16.22
CA GLU A 347 -9.06 14.08 -17.62
C GLU A 347 -10.19 13.58 -18.54
N VAL A 348 -11.23 12.97 -18.00
CA VAL A 348 -12.38 12.50 -18.78
C VAL A 348 -13.24 13.69 -19.19
N ARG A 349 -13.49 13.81 -20.50
CA ARG A 349 -14.26 14.92 -21.08
C ARG A 349 -15.77 14.68 -20.92
N THR A 350 -16.31 15.12 -19.78
CA THR A 350 -17.74 15.07 -19.46
C THR A 350 -18.09 16.23 -18.53
N PRO A 351 -19.35 16.73 -18.53
CA PRO A 351 -19.79 17.67 -17.50
C PRO A 351 -19.82 17.06 -16.10
N ARG A 352 -19.97 15.73 -16.01
CA ARG A 352 -19.99 15.01 -14.73
C ARG A 352 -18.64 15.08 -14.03
N GLY A 353 -18.70 14.99 -12.71
CA GLY A 353 -17.53 14.94 -11.86
C GLY A 353 -17.50 13.68 -11.01
N LEU A 354 -16.33 13.35 -10.51
CA LEU A 354 -16.12 12.22 -9.62
C LEU A 354 -15.29 12.64 -8.42
N LEU A 355 -15.80 12.39 -7.22
CA LEU A 355 -15.05 12.46 -5.99
C LEU A 355 -14.88 11.06 -5.42
N ILE A 356 -13.71 10.78 -4.87
CA ILE A 356 -13.47 9.55 -4.13
C ILE A 356 -12.95 9.89 -2.75
N GLY A 357 -13.30 9.08 -1.74
CA GLY A 357 -12.87 9.31 -0.36
C GLY A 357 -12.62 8.03 0.41
N GLN A 358 -12.07 8.18 1.60
CA GLN A 358 -11.88 7.11 2.57
C GLN A 358 -12.93 7.24 3.67
N ALA A 359 -13.53 6.11 4.04
CA ALA A 359 -14.54 6.06 5.08
C ALA A 359 -14.38 4.80 5.96
N ARG A 360 -14.84 4.90 7.19
CA ARG A 360 -14.99 3.77 8.12
C ARG A 360 -16.49 3.58 8.39
N THR A 361 -17.23 3.36 7.33
CA THR A 361 -18.68 3.12 7.36
C THR A 361 -19.03 1.93 6.48
N SER A 362 -20.15 1.33 6.73
CA SER A 362 -20.74 0.25 5.91
C SER A 362 -21.76 0.73 4.89
N SER A 363 -22.04 2.03 4.82
CA SER A 363 -23.09 2.61 3.97
C SER A 363 -22.55 3.81 3.18
N ALA A 364 -22.83 3.83 1.88
CA ALA A 364 -22.54 4.97 1.01
C ALA A 364 -23.38 6.19 1.38
N GLU A 365 -24.63 5.96 1.81
CA GLU A 365 -25.57 7.02 2.24
C GLU A 365 -25.08 7.72 3.50
N THR A 366 -24.52 6.98 4.46
CA THR A 366 -23.92 7.56 5.67
C THR A 366 -22.76 8.47 5.32
N ALA A 367 -21.87 8.02 4.44
CA ALA A 367 -20.74 8.84 3.98
C ALA A 367 -21.21 10.08 3.20
N LEU A 368 -22.23 9.93 2.35
CA LEU A 368 -22.81 11.05 1.60
C LEU A 368 -23.52 12.04 2.53
N GLY A 369 -24.24 11.55 3.54
CA GLY A 369 -24.86 12.38 4.57
C GLY A 369 -23.83 13.21 5.31
N LYS A 370 -22.69 12.60 5.68
CA LYS A 370 -21.55 13.31 6.30
C LYS A 370 -20.95 14.36 5.35
N PHE A 371 -20.75 14.00 4.09
CA PHE A 371 -20.24 14.94 3.08
C PHE A 371 -21.17 16.16 2.93
N ARG A 372 -22.49 15.97 2.91
CA ARG A 372 -23.46 17.06 2.86
C ARG A 372 -23.41 17.99 4.08
N GLN A 373 -23.15 17.43 5.26
CA GLN A 373 -22.95 18.25 6.47
C GLN A 373 -21.69 19.10 6.39
N LEU A 374 -20.60 18.54 5.89
CA LEU A 374 -19.31 19.21 5.79
C LEU A 374 -19.23 20.18 4.60
N TYR A 375 -20.06 19.97 3.58
CA TYR A 375 -20.11 20.78 2.36
C TYR A 375 -21.56 21.14 1.99
N PRO A 376 -22.21 21.96 2.82
CA PRO A 376 -23.64 22.26 2.66
C PRO A 376 -23.95 23.04 1.37
N GLY A 377 -25.06 22.70 0.71
CA GLY A 377 -25.60 23.40 -0.45
C GLY A 377 -24.87 23.17 -1.77
N LYS A 378 -23.76 22.39 -1.77
CA LYS A 378 -22.95 22.14 -2.97
C LYS A 378 -22.91 20.67 -3.37
N SER A 379 -23.05 19.77 -2.41
CA SER A 379 -23.14 18.32 -2.64
C SER A 379 -24.48 17.86 -3.23
N GLU A 380 -25.43 18.77 -3.45
CA GLU A 380 -26.74 18.47 -4.06
C GLU A 380 -26.60 17.95 -5.51
N ASP A 381 -25.50 18.27 -6.16
CA ASP A 381 -25.17 17.74 -7.50
C ASP A 381 -24.80 16.25 -7.48
N VAL A 382 -24.52 15.65 -6.32
CA VAL A 382 -24.20 14.22 -6.22
C VAL A 382 -25.43 13.40 -6.55
N GLU A 383 -25.36 12.69 -7.68
CA GLU A 383 -26.45 11.87 -8.22
C GLU A 383 -26.33 10.39 -7.83
N GLN A 384 -25.10 9.93 -7.51
CA GLN A 384 -24.83 8.56 -7.14
C GLN A 384 -23.72 8.48 -6.09
N ALA A 385 -23.89 7.59 -5.12
CA ALA A 385 -22.86 7.23 -4.15
C ALA A 385 -22.67 5.71 -4.15
N LEU A 386 -21.41 5.28 -4.28
CA LEU A 386 -21.01 3.88 -4.26
C LEU A 386 -20.06 3.64 -3.08
N LEU A 387 -20.07 2.41 -2.54
CA LEU A 387 -19.16 1.97 -1.50
C LEU A 387 -18.41 0.71 -1.95
N VAL A 388 -17.08 0.77 -1.94
CA VAL A 388 -16.23 -0.41 -2.03
C VAL A 388 -15.71 -0.71 -0.63
N ASN A 389 -16.32 -1.68 0.02
CA ASN A 389 -16.01 -2.01 1.42
C ASN A 389 -14.97 -3.11 1.52
N TRP A 390 -13.70 -2.72 1.62
CA TRP A 390 -12.59 -3.66 1.77
C TRP A 390 -12.59 -4.40 3.11
N THR A 391 -13.34 -3.91 4.11
CA THR A 391 -13.44 -4.59 5.42
C THR A 391 -14.18 -5.92 5.33
N LEU A 392 -15.08 -6.01 4.35
CA LEU A 392 -15.90 -7.20 4.08
C LEU A 392 -15.29 -8.14 3.03
N ASP A 393 -14.22 -7.71 2.35
CA ASP A 393 -13.55 -8.57 1.38
C ASP A 393 -12.72 -9.65 2.10
N PRO A 394 -13.07 -10.95 1.94
CA PRO A 394 -12.38 -12.01 2.66
C PRO A 394 -10.96 -12.29 2.15
N TRP A 395 -10.64 -11.87 0.92
CA TRP A 395 -9.41 -12.23 0.24
C TRP A 395 -8.43 -11.07 0.10
N ALA A 396 -8.88 -9.92 -0.39
CA ALA A 396 -8.01 -8.77 -0.62
C ALA A 396 -7.89 -7.85 0.62
N GLY A 397 -9.01 -7.56 1.29
CA GLY A 397 -9.07 -6.76 2.52
C GLY A 397 -8.30 -5.44 2.45
N SER A 398 -7.10 -5.40 2.99
CA SER A 398 -6.23 -4.23 2.99
C SER A 398 -4.79 -4.59 2.67
N CYS A 399 -4.09 -3.67 2.00
CA CYS A 399 -2.66 -3.75 1.77
C CYS A 399 -1.83 -2.93 2.78
N LEU A 400 -2.46 -2.33 3.78
CA LEU A 400 -1.79 -1.46 4.76
C LEU A 400 -1.65 -2.17 6.11
N PRO A 401 -0.50 -2.82 6.39
CA PRO A 401 -0.23 -3.40 7.69
C PRO A 401 -0.18 -2.31 8.76
N LEU A 402 -0.78 -2.56 9.92
CA LEU A 402 -0.67 -1.66 11.06
C LEU A 402 0.74 -1.70 11.64
N LEU A 403 1.23 -0.55 12.05
CA LEU A 403 2.48 -0.45 12.79
C LEU A 403 2.35 -1.17 14.14
N ARG A 404 3.46 -1.80 14.58
CA ARG A 404 3.46 -2.61 15.79
C ARG A 404 3.36 -1.75 17.04
N PRO A 405 2.76 -2.28 18.11
CA PRO A 405 2.87 -1.67 19.43
C PRO A 405 4.32 -1.72 19.95
N PRO A 406 4.66 -0.96 20.99
CA PRO A 406 5.98 -1.01 21.61
C PRO A 406 6.41 -2.43 22.02
N GLY A 407 7.68 -2.73 21.81
CA GLY A 407 8.31 -4.01 22.16
C GLY A 407 8.01 -5.19 21.22
N GLU A 408 7.20 -4.99 20.18
CA GLU A 408 6.84 -6.09 19.27
C GLU A 408 7.66 -6.11 17.97
N LEU A 409 8.31 -5.00 17.56
CA LEU A 409 8.95 -4.92 16.25
C LEU A 409 9.99 -6.04 16.05
N ALA A 410 10.81 -6.33 17.05
CA ALA A 410 11.83 -7.37 16.98
C ALA A 410 11.28 -8.79 16.78
N ARG A 411 10.02 -9.04 17.16
CA ARG A 411 9.34 -10.33 16.93
C ARG A 411 8.76 -10.45 15.52
N PHE A 412 8.47 -9.31 14.87
CA PHE A 412 7.97 -9.27 13.50
C PHE A 412 9.09 -9.22 12.48
N TRP A 413 10.10 -8.39 12.73
CA TRP A 413 11.17 -8.13 11.78
C TRP A 413 12.50 -8.75 12.25
N PRO A 414 13.21 -9.53 11.42
CA PRO A 414 12.93 -9.83 10.01
C PRO A 414 12.04 -11.05 9.76
N GLU A 415 11.44 -11.67 10.80
CA GLU A 415 10.70 -12.93 10.69
C GLU A 415 9.59 -12.90 9.64
N VAL A 416 8.94 -11.75 9.47
CA VAL A 416 7.86 -11.57 8.46
C VAL A 416 8.31 -11.94 7.05
N MET A 417 9.58 -11.68 6.70
CA MET A 417 10.16 -11.96 5.37
C MET A 417 10.71 -13.38 5.22
N ARG A 418 11.12 -14.02 6.33
CA ARG A 418 11.83 -15.31 6.27
C ARG A 418 10.99 -16.39 5.61
N PRO A 419 11.54 -17.14 4.66
CA PRO A 419 10.86 -18.32 4.14
C PRO A 419 10.77 -19.41 5.22
N VAL A 420 9.82 -20.32 5.06
CA VAL A 420 9.70 -21.54 5.87
C VAL A 420 9.92 -22.72 4.94
N GLY A 421 11.11 -23.25 4.93
CA GLY A 421 11.51 -24.31 4.00
C GLY A 421 11.33 -23.87 2.54
N ARG A 422 10.38 -24.49 1.85
CA ARG A 422 10.04 -24.22 0.43
C ARG A 422 8.92 -23.20 0.24
N ILE A 423 8.44 -22.62 1.32
CA ILE A 423 7.36 -21.63 1.30
C ILE A 423 7.95 -20.23 1.46
N HIS A 424 7.77 -19.39 0.45
CA HIS A 424 8.18 -18.00 0.41
C HIS A 424 6.99 -17.05 0.58
N PHE A 425 7.26 -15.80 0.96
CA PHE A 425 6.22 -14.79 1.19
C PHE A 425 6.45 -13.57 0.30
N ALA A 426 5.41 -13.14 -0.40
CA ALA A 426 5.44 -12.03 -1.34
C ALA A 426 4.21 -11.14 -1.20
N SER A 427 4.13 -10.38 -0.12
CA SER A 427 3.07 -9.39 0.07
C SER A 427 3.67 -8.04 0.46
N VAL A 428 2.89 -6.98 0.40
CA VAL A 428 3.32 -5.65 0.88
C VAL A 428 3.81 -5.72 2.33
N ALA A 429 3.21 -6.58 3.16
CA ALA A 429 3.56 -6.73 4.57
C ALA A 429 5.00 -7.26 4.81
N VAL A 430 5.64 -7.84 3.81
CA VAL A 430 7.00 -8.37 3.91
C VAL A 430 8.06 -7.46 3.28
N ASP A 431 7.71 -6.23 2.91
CA ASP A 431 8.64 -5.24 2.42
C ASP A 431 8.95 -4.18 3.49
N PRO A 432 10.19 -3.67 3.58
CA PRO A 432 10.52 -2.55 4.46
C PRO A 432 9.69 -1.29 4.17
N LEU A 433 9.36 -1.05 2.91
CA LEU A 433 8.48 0.05 2.54
C LEU A 433 7.05 -0.25 3.02
N PRO A 434 6.41 0.64 3.79
CA PRO A 434 5.20 0.32 4.55
C PRO A 434 3.97 0.02 3.71
N ASN A 435 3.92 0.47 2.47
CA ASN A 435 2.74 0.35 1.62
C ASN A 435 3.02 0.69 0.15
N GLY A 436 2.01 0.56 -0.67
CA GLY A 436 2.00 1.02 -2.05
C GLY A 436 2.38 -0.03 -3.07
N LEU A 437 2.23 0.34 -4.33
CA LEU A 437 2.47 -0.52 -5.49
C LEU A 437 3.94 -0.96 -5.57
N GLU A 438 4.86 -0.06 -5.22
CA GLU A 438 6.30 -0.34 -5.17
C GLU A 438 6.64 -1.46 -4.18
N ALA A 439 6.14 -1.39 -2.95
CA ALA A 439 6.36 -2.44 -1.95
C ALA A 439 5.86 -3.81 -2.45
N GLY A 440 4.73 -3.82 -3.17
CA GLY A 440 4.18 -5.02 -3.76
C GLY A 440 5.09 -5.65 -4.82
N VAL A 441 5.55 -4.85 -5.79
CA VAL A 441 6.43 -5.37 -6.86
C VAL A 441 7.80 -5.77 -6.33
N ARG A 442 8.37 -5.03 -5.36
CA ARG A 442 9.62 -5.37 -4.68
C ARG A 442 9.54 -6.71 -3.95
N ALA A 443 8.46 -6.91 -3.18
CA ALA A 443 8.21 -8.17 -2.49
C ALA A 443 8.11 -9.36 -3.47
N GLY A 444 7.41 -9.17 -4.59
CA GLY A 444 7.31 -10.16 -5.66
C GLY A 444 8.67 -10.50 -6.28
N LYS A 445 9.45 -9.50 -6.65
CA LYS A 445 10.81 -9.67 -7.20
C LYS A 445 11.74 -10.38 -6.22
N ARG A 446 11.73 -9.99 -4.95
CA ARG A 446 12.55 -10.62 -3.92
C ARG A 446 12.21 -12.09 -3.74
N ALA A 447 10.92 -12.45 -3.71
CA ALA A 447 10.51 -13.84 -3.61
C ALA A 447 10.92 -14.65 -4.85
N ALA A 448 10.78 -14.09 -6.04
CA ALA A 448 11.24 -14.72 -7.28
C ALA A 448 12.77 -14.94 -7.28
N ALA A 449 13.53 -13.95 -6.82
CA ALA A 449 15.01 -14.07 -6.74
C ALA A 449 15.47 -15.12 -5.72
N ALA A 450 14.69 -15.31 -4.63
CA ALA A 450 15.04 -16.29 -3.59
C ALA A 450 14.79 -17.76 -4.02
N ILE A 451 14.03 -18.01 -5.08
CA ILE A 451 13.77 -19.36 -5.62
C ILE A 451 14.89 -19.79 -6.57
N GLU A 452 15.66 -18.90 -7.11
CA GLU A 452 16.85 -19.26 -7.86
C GLU A 452 17.88 -19.90 -6.91
N PRO A 453 18.49 -21.06 -7.30
CA PRO A 453 19.50 -21.67 -6.45
C PRO A 453 20.62 -20.65 -6.21
N SER A 454 20.89 -20.35 -4.94
CA SER A 454 22.10 -19.61 -4.54
C SER A 454 23.29 -20.39 -5.10
N ARG A 455 24.04 -19.78 -6.02
CA ARG A 455 25.34 -20.30 -6.37
C ARG A 455 26.18 -20.25 -5.12
N GLY A 456 26.67 -21.40 -4.68
CA GLY A 456 27.60 -21.49 -3.58
C GLY A 456 28.72 -20.44 -3.76
N ARG A 457 28.97 -19.69 -2.71
CA ARG A 457 30.11 -18.77 -2.61
C ARG A 457 31.39 -19.56 -2.62
#